data_6af5dbd96529837bb5e91cf96b0f948d
#
_entry.id   6af5dbd96529837bb5e91cf96b0f948d
#
_cell.length_a   1.000
_cell.length_b   1.000
_cell.length_c   1.000
_cell.angle_alpha   90.00
_cell.angle_beta   90.00
_cell.angle_gamma   90.00
#
_symmetry.space_group_name_H-M   'P 1'
#
loop_
_entity.id
_entity.type
_entity.pdbx_description
1 polymer ?
#
loop_
_entity_poly.entity_id
_entity_poly.type
_entity_poly.pdbx_seq_one_letter_code
_entity_poly.pdbx_strand_id
1 'polypeptide(L)'
;MNNYRFPSNFTWGAATASYQIEGAWNADGKGESIWDRFAHTPGKITNGDTGDVACDHYHRYLEDIALMRQLGLKAYRFSVSWPRVLPTGFGRVNPAGLDFYDRLTD
;
A
#
# COMPACT_ATOMS: atom_id res chain seq x y z
N MET A 1 15.76 -20.82 -27.34
CA MET A 1 14.96 -20.02 -26.38
C MET A 1 14.06 -19.07 -27.16
N ASN A 2 12.78 -19.12 -26.91
CA ASN A 2 11.84 -18.24 -27.61
C ASN A 2 11.93 -16.83 -27.00
N ASN A 3 12.27 -15.85 -27.85
CA ASN A 3 12.26 -14.45 -27.44
C ASN A 3 10.88 -13.87 -27.69
N TYR A 4 10.18 -13.54 -26.62
CA TYR A 4 8.91 -12.82 -26.73
C TYR A 4 9.19 -11.32 -26.79
N ARG A 5 8.55 -10.64 -27.74
CA ARG A 5 8.63 -9.18 -27.87
C ARG A 5 7.25 -8.59 -27.67
N PHE A 6 7.20 -7.60 -26.82
CA PHE A 6 5.98 -6.79 -26.61
C PHE A 6 6.00 -5.59 -27.55
N PRO A 7 4.84 -5.06 -27.93
CA PRO A 7 4.78 -3.81 -28.71
C PRO A 7 5.60 -2.70 -28.05
N SER A 8 6.17 -1.82 -28.86
CA SER A 8 7.00 -0.72 -28.37
C SER A 8 6.25 0.24 -27.44
N ASN A 9 4.92 0.33 -27.59
CA ASN A 9 4.04 1.14 -26.76
C ASN A 9 3.45 0.40 -25.56
N PHE A 10 3.91 -0.82 -25.28
CA PHE A 10 3.45 -1.59 -24.12
C PHE A 10 3.90 -0.92 -22.82
N THR A 11 2.95 -0.75 -21.89
CA THR A 11 3.23 -0.13 -20.59
C THR A 11 3.52 -1.20 -19.54
N TRP A 12 4.76 -1.23 -19.07
CA TRP A 12 5.15 -2.08 -17.94
C TRP A 12 4.82 -1.39 -16.64
N GLY A 13 4.20 -2.13 -15.73
CA GLY A 13 3.79 -1.58 -14.45
C GLY A 13 3.79 -2.62 -13.34
N ALA A 14 3.51 -2.16 -12.14
CA ALA A 14 3.35 -3.00 -10.97
C ALA A 14 2.07 -2.60 -10.23
N ALA A 15 1.58 -3.50 -9.38
CA ALA A 15 0.40 -3.25 -8.57
C ALA A 15 0.63 -3.73 -7.14
N THR A 16 0.13 -2.98 -6.18
CA THR A 16 0.16 -3.33 -4.76
C THR A 16 -1.19 -3.07 -4.13
N ALA A 17 -1.37 -3.55 -2.91
CA ALA A 17 -2.54 -3.26 -2.10
C ALA A 17 -2.10 -2.72 -0.73
N SER A 18 -2.86 -1.77 -0.20
CA SER A 18 -2.49 -1.03 1.01
C SER A 18 -2.15 -1.94 2.19
N TYR A 19 -3.02 -2.91 2.49
CA TYR A 19 -2.78 -3.80 3.63
C TYR A 19 -1.53 -4.67 3.44
N GLN A 20 -1.25 -5.07 2.20
CA GLN A 20 -0.14 -5.97 1.90
C GLN A 20 1.23 -5.33 2.06
N ILE A 21 1.34 -4.01 1.91
CA ILE A 21 2.65 -3.35 1.88
C ILE A 21 2.82 -2.18 2.84
N GLU A 22 1.77 -1.44 3.16
CA GLU A 22 1.91 -0.16 3.88
C GLU A 22 2.47 -0.30 5.28
N GLY A 23 2.00 -1.28 6.06
CA GLY A 23 2.30 -1.32 7.48
C GLY A 23 1.72 -0.10 8.20
N ALA A 24 2.38 0.35 9.27
CA ALA A 24 1.94 1.54 10.03
C ALA A 24 0.44 1.49 10.35
N TRP A 25 -0.03 0.32 10.78
CA TRP A 25 -1.46 -0.01 10.83
C TRP A 25 -2.28 0.90 11.76
N ASN A 26 -1.65 1.48 12.76
CA ASN A 26 -2.28 2.38 13.73
C ASN A 26 -1.53 3.69 13.90
N ALA A 27 -0.66 4.05 12.94
CA ALA A 27 0.13 5.27 13.01
C ALA A 27 -0.61 6.46 12.39
N ASP A 28 -0.26 7.66 12.85
CA ASP A 28 -0.69 8.94 12.29
C ASP A 28 -2.20 9.05 12.11
N GLY A 29 -2.94 8.56 13.09
CA GLY A 29 -4.39 8.68 13.12
C GLY A 29 -5.17 7.67 12.30
N LYS A 30 -4.49 6.69 11.68
CA LYS A 30 -5.17 5.64 10.94
C LYS A 30 -6.12 4.85 11.84
N GLY A 31 -7.35 4.68 11.39
CA GLY A 31 -8.33 3.78 12.01
C GLY A 31 -8.10 2.32 11.64
N GLU A 32 -8.76 1.44 12.37
CA GLU A 32 -8.71 -0.01 12.13
C GLU A 32 -9.43 -0.36 10.82
N SER A 33 -8.77 -1.15 9.95
CA SER A 33 -9.38 -1.72 8.76
C SER A 33 -10.02 -3.08 9.07
N ILE A 34 -10.81 -3.58 8.12
CA ILE A 34 -11.37 -4.94 8.22
C ILE A 34 -10.24 -5.99 8.27
N TRP A 35 -9.13 -5.76 7.56
CA TRP A 35 -7.97 -6.66 7.54
C TRP A 35 -7.20 -6.61 8.85
N ASP A 36 -7.08 -5.45 9.48
CA ASP A 36 -6.49 -5.32 10.82
C ASP A 36 -7.28 -6.16 11.82
N ARG A 37 -8.61 -6.01 11.80
CA ARG A 37 -9.50 -6.75 12.68
C ARG A 37 -9.38 -8.26 12.43
N PHE A 38 -9.41 -8.68 11.18
CA PHE A 38 -9.33 -10.08 10.80
C PHE A 38 -7.98 -10.69 11.21
N ALA A 39 -6.88 -10.03 10.87
CA ALA A 39 -5.53 -10.53 11.16
C ALA A 39 -5.23 -10.59 12.65
N HIS A 40 -5.78 -9.67 13.45
CA HIS A 40 -5.62 -9.66 14.89
C HIS A 40 -6.57 -10.61 15.63
N THR A 41 -7.54 -11.20 14.92
CA THR A 41 -8.47 -12.15 15.55
C THR A 41 -7.79 -13.51 15.71
N PRO A 42 -7.69 -14.05 16.96
CA PRO A 42 -7.03 -15.32 17.19
C PRO A 42 -7.58 -16.46 16.31
N GLY A 43 -6.70 -17.28 15.78
CA GLY A 43 -7.06 -18.45 14.98
C GLY A 43 -7.46 -18.19 13.53
N LYS A 44 -7.47 -16.93 13.08
CA LYS A 44 -7.86 -16.61 11.69
C LYS A 44 -6.69 -16.66 10.71
N ILE A 45 -5.48 -16.36 11.16
CA ILE A 45 -4.28 -16.35 10.32
C ILE A 45 -3.30 -17.39 10.85
N THR A 46 -2.74 -18.20 9.96
CA THR A 46 -1.70 -19.17 10.29
C THR A 46 -0.51 -18.45 10.94
N ASN A 47 -0.03 -18.98 12.07
CA ASN A 47 1.05 -18.41 12.88
C ASN A 47 0.77 -17.01 13.45
N GLY A 48 -0.44 -16.49 13.31
CA GLY A 48 -0.77 -15.15 13.82
C GLY A 48 -0.09 -14.02 13.06
N ASP A 49 0.32 -14.25 11.82
CA ASP A 49 0.96 -13.21 11.00
C ASP A 49 0.00 -12.05 10.73
N THR A 50 0.53 -10.84 10.69
CA THR A 50 -0.25 -9.63 10.46
C THR A 50 0.41 -8.74 9.41
N GLY A 51 -0.36 -7.76 8.90
CA GLY A 51 0.17 -6.71 8.04
C GLY A 51 0.61 -5.45 8.80
N ASP A 52 0.86 -5.55 10.10
CA ASP A 52 1.14 -4.38 10.96
C ASP A 52 2.37 -3.61 10.51
N VAL A 53 3.39 -4.30 10.06
CA VAL A 53 4.62 -3.72 9.49
C VAL A 53 4.70 -3.98 8.00
N ALA A 54 4.42 -5.22 7.55
CA ALA A 54 4.50 -5.64 6.14
C ALA A 54 5.82 -5.19 5.51
N CYS A 55 5.76 -4.52 4.35
CA CYS A 55 6.93 -3.94 3.70
C CYS A 55 7.30 -2.55 4.24
N ASP A 56 6.55 -2.05 5.19
CA ASP A 56 6.70 -0.71 5.76
C ASP A 56 6.70 0.41 4.70
N HIS A 57 5.90 0.24 3.67
CA HIS A 57 5.81 1.17 2.54
C HIS A 57 5.40 2.57 2.99
N TYR A 58 4.59 2.68 4.02
CA TYR A 58 4.16 3.97 4.58
C TYR A 58 5.37 4.85 4.94
N HIS A 59 6.44 4.25 5.49
CA HIS A 59 7.65 4.97 5.83
C HIS A 59 8.71 4.93 4.73
N ARG A 60 8.71 3.88 3.90
CA ARG A 60 9.74 3.61 2.89
C ARG A 60 9.32 3.92 1.45
N TYR A 61 8.21 4.60 1.26
CA TYR A 61 7.65 4.82 -0.07
C TYR A 61 8.63 5.48 -1.05
N LEU A 62 9.50 6.38 -0.56
CA LEU A 62 10.52 7.01 -1.41
C LEU A 62 11.51 5.99 -1.97
N GLU A 63 11.99 5.07 -1.13
CA GLU A 63 12.88 3.99 -1.56
C GLU A 63 12.17 3.08 -2.56
N ASP A 64 10.92 2.72 -2.29
CA ASP A 64 10.14 1.83 -3.13
C ASP A 64 9.88 2.45 -4.50
N ILE A 65 9.53 3.73 -4.56
CA ILE A 65 9.36 4.48 -5.81
C ILE A 65 10.69 4.54 -6.59
N ALA A 66 11.80 4.77 -5.89
CA ALA A 66 13.12 4.77 -6.52
C ALA A 66 13.44 3.41 -7.16
N LEU A 67 13.10 2.31 -6.49
CA LEU A 67 13.27 0.96 -7.04
C LEU A 67 12.40 0.74 -8.28
N MET A 68 11.15 1.17 -8.26
CA MET A 68 10.26 1.09 -9.43
C MET A 68 10.84 1.86 -10.61
N ARG A 69 11.38 3.04 -10.36
CA ARG A 69 12.03 3.87 -11.38
C ARG A 69 13.27 3.16 -11.96
N GLN A 70 14.09 2.55 -11.12
CA GLN A 70 15.28 1.78 -11.56
C GLN A 70 14.88 0.59 -12.43
N LEU A 71 13.75 -0.06 -12.13
CA LEU A 71 13.21 -1.15 -12.92
C LEU A 71 12.61 -0.68 -14.25
N GLY A 72 12.48 0.61 -14.47
CA GLY A 72 11.92 1.16 -15.70
C GLY A 72 10.39 1.07 -15.78
N LEU A 73 9.70 0.88 -14.67
CA LEU A 73 8.24 0.83 -14.65
C LEU A 73 7.65 2.19 -15.02
N LYS A 74 6.59 2.16 -15.83
CA LYS A 74 5.92 3.37 -16.32
C LYS A 74 4.54 3.56 -15.70
N ALA A 75 4.05 2.57 -14.97
CA ALA A 75 2.75 2.62 -14.32
C ALA A 75 2.82 1.92 -12.96
N TYR A 76 2.11 2.46 -12.01
CA TYR A 76 1.97 1.86 -10.69
C TYR A 76 0.52 1.98 -10.24
N ARG A 77 -0.12 0.84 -9.95
CA ARG A 77 -1.46 0.78 -9.39
C ARG A 77 -1.37 0.45 -7.91
N PHE A 78 -2.03 1.22 -7.08
CA PHE A 78 -2.09 0.96 -5.64
C PHE A 78 -3.49 1.20 -5.12
N SER A 79 -3.81 0.63 -3.97
CA SER A 79 -5.07 0.92 -3.30
C SER A 79 -4.85 1.95 -2.19
N VAL A 80 -5.86 2.76 -1.96
CA VAL A 80 -5.91 3.71 -0.85
C VAL A 80 -6.55 3.00 0.35
N SER A 81 -5.88 3.03 1.49
CA SER A 81 -6.46 2.53 2.73
C SER A 81 -7.55 3.51 3.21
N TRP A 82 -8.80 3.10 3.09
CA TRP A 82 -9.94 3.93 3.49
C TRP A 82 -9.81 4.45 4.92
N PRO A 83 -9.53 3.60 5.94
CA PRO A 83 -9.42 4.08 7.32
C PRO A 83 -8.15 4.90 7.61
N ARG A 84 -7.19 4.96 6.68
CA ARG A 84 -6.08 5.91 6.80
C ARG A 84 -6.53 7.33 6.51
N VAL A 85 -7.44 7.48 5.56
CA VAL A 85 -8.00 8.78 5.15
C VAL A 85 -9.23 9.15 5.98
N LEU A 86 -10.10 8.19 6.22
CA LEU A 86 -11.33 8.35 7.01
C LEU A 86 -11.34 7.34 8.15
N PRO A 87 -10.71 7.64 9.30
CA PRO A 87 -10.46 6.65 10.36
C PRO A 87 -11.70 5.98 10.93
N THR A 88 -12.84 6.66 10.90
CA THR A 88 -14.13 6.11 11.37
C THR A 88 -15.03 5.65 10.23
N GLY A 89 -14.50 5.62 9.00
CA GLY A 89 -15.22 5.20 7.80
C GLY A 89 -15.99 6.31 7.10
N PHE A 90 -16.30 7.38 7.79
CA PHE A 90 -17.01 8.55 7.26
C PHE A 90 -16.67 9.78 8.12
N GLY A 91 -17.11 10.95 7.67
CA GLY A 91 -17.00 12.18 8.43
C GLY A 91 -15.63 12.83 8.33
N ARG A 92 -14.93 12.96 9.45
CA ARG A 92 -13.69 13.74 9.52
C ARG A 92 -12.55 13.07 8.75
N VAL A 93 -11.94 13.81 7.83
CA VAL A 93 -10.74 13.38 7.09
C VAL A 93 -9.52 13.46 8.02
N ASN A 94 -8.66 12.43 7.96
CA ASN A 94 -7.36 12.44 8.59
C ASN A 94 -6.33 13.09 7.66
N PRO A 95 -5.86 14.31 7.98
CA PRO A 95 -4.94 15.02 7.07
C PRO A 95 -3.64 14.25 6.81
N ALA A 96 -3.09 13.57 7.81
CA ALA A 96 -1.85 12.79 7.66
C ALA A 96 -2.01 11.64 6.67
N GLY A 97 -3.17 10.98 6.66
CA GLY A 97 -3.46 9.90 5.71
C GLY A 97 -3.60 10.41 4.29
N LEU A 98 -4.32 11.51 4.12
CA LEU A 98 -4.49 12.13 2.81
C LEU A 98 -3.15 12.63 2.26
N ASP A 99 -2.35 13.28 3.10
CA ASP A 99 -1.03 13.79 2.75
C ASP A 99 -0.07 12.68 2.30
N PHE A 100 -0.14 11.50 2.91
CA PHE A 100 0.66 10.36 2.47
C PHE A 100 0.39 10.01 0.99
N TYR A 101 -0.88 9.89 0.61
CA TYR A 101 -1.23 9.55 -0.77
C TYR A 101 -0.94 10.69 -1.74
N ASP A 102 -1.05 11.92 -1.29
CA ASP A 102 -0.67 13.10 -2.07
C ASP A 102 0.82 13.04 -2.41
N ARG A 103 1.67 12.84 -1.41
CA ARG A 103 3.12 12.70 -1.62
C ARG A 103 3.48 11.48 -2.48
N LEU A 104 2.73 10.38 -2.34
CA LEU A 104 2.97 9.17 -3.12
C LEU A 104 2.71 9.40 -4.62
N THR A 105 1.73 10.24 -4.95
CA THR A 105 1.34 10.52 -6.35
C THR A 105 2.14 11.66 -6.99
N ASP A 106 2.87 12.40 -6.20
CA ASP A 106 3.67 13.53 -6.66
C ASP A 106 4.99 13.04 -7.30
#